data_6e4c8ab31d70c1c9a12e75fb566f8dd7
#
_entry.id   6e4c8ab31d70c1c9a12e75fb566f8dd7
#
_cell.length_a   1.000
_cell.length_b   1.000
_cell.length_c   1.000
_cell.angle_alpha   90.00
_cell.angle_beta   90.00
_cell.angle_gamma   90.00
#
_symmetry.space_group_name_H-M   'P 1'
#
loop_
_entity.id
_entity.type
_entity.pdbx_description
1 polymer ?
#
loop_
_entity_poly.entity_id
_entity_poly.type
_entity_poly.pdbx_seq_one_letter_code
_entity_poly.pdbx_strand_id
1 'polypeptide(L)'
;MTIEHSGSPGTSRSPAAVCRLLALVLVWTGNTSAAVGAAESDPGTDNPLAYCARVRTLDLPPGGGSPAPRALESYVRTALGLSVDAAFVPENYYWRCMDRAVYVCAVGANLPCAAKADRSKRNTGAEQYCRDNPGASAVPAYATGHETIYEWRCVGASAMRGRPTAKLDRRGYRTDIWHRISPP
;
A
#
# COMPACT_ATOMS: atom_id res chain seq x y z
N MET A 1 48.63 -21.94 -0.80
CA MET A 1 49.31 -21.24 -1.87
C MET A 1 49.12 -19.75 -1.64
N THR A 2 50.12 -19.15 -1.04
CA THR A 2 50.17 -17.80 -0.46
C THR A 2 50.73 -16.87 -1.52
N ILE A 3 50.13 -15.72 -1.77
CA ILE A 3 50.81 -14.60 -2.40
C ILE A 3 50.38 -13.30 -1.69
N GLU A 4 51.32 -12.80 -0.88
CA GLU A 4 51.35 -11.41 -0.40
C GLU A 4 51.85 -10.51 -1.53
N HIS A 5 51.37 -9.30 -1.64
CA HIS A 5 52.10 -8.19 -2.21
C HIS A 5 51.84 -6.91 -1.44
N SER A 6 52.92 -6.53 -0.78
CA SER A 6 53.26 -5.30 -0.11
C SER A 6 53.52 -4.17 -1.12
N GLY A 7 53.25 -2.94 -0.74
CA GLY A 7 53.58 -1.74 -1.50
C GLY A 7 53.28 -0.45 -0.75
N SER A 8 54.26 0.05 -0.03
CA SER A 8 54.31 1.28 0.80
C SER A 8 54.73 2.53 -0.02
N PRO A 9 55.08 3.69 0.60
CA PRO A 9 54.23 4.90 0.64
C PRO A 9 54.88 6.08 -0.12
N GLY A 10 54.11 7.09 -0.41
CA GLY A 10 54.61 8.34 -1.01
C GLY A 10 54.25 9.56 -0.16
N THR A 11 55.23 9.97 0.65
CA THR A 11 55.25 11.26 1.33
C THR A 11 55.64 12.38 0.35
N SER A 12 54.86 13.46 0.32
CA SER A 12 55.34 14.74 -0.25
C SER A 12 54.98 15.87 0.72
N ARG A 13 56.02 16.46 1.28
CA ARG A 13 56.00 17.72 2.09
C ARG A 13 56.22 18.91 1.17
N SER A 14 55.58 20.05 1.45
CA SER A 14 56.13 21.41 1.62
C SER A 14 55.28 22.49 0.97
N PRO A 15 55.47 23.76 1.28
CA PRO A 15 55.55 24.41 2.58
C PRO A 15 54.58 25.59 2.76
N ALA A 16 54.66 26.18 3.96
CA ALA A 16 53.95 27.32 4.48
C ALA A 16 53.91 28.57 3.60
N ALA A 17 52.74 29.23 3.60
CA ALA A 17 52.64 30.67 3.41
C ALA A 17 51.71 31.21 4.49
N VAL A 18 52.30 31.94 5.42
CA VAL A 18 51.63 32.70 6.49
C VAL A 18 51.00 33.93 5.85
N CYS A 19 49.70 34.06 5.87
CA CYS A 19 49.02 35.32 5.63
C CYS A 19 48.01 35.57 6.77
N ARG A 20 48.45 36.45 7.70
CA ARG A 20 47.61 36.99 8.77
C ARG A 20 46.63 37.98 8.12
N LEU A 21 45.34 37.65 8.12
CA LEU A 21 44.28 38.62 7.94
C LEU A 21 43.34 38.51 9.13
N LEU A 22 43.34 39.57 9.92
CA LEU A 22 42.34 39.87 10.96
C LEU A 22 40.99 40.00 10.27
N ALA A 23 40.09 39.06 10.49
CA ALA A 23 38.69 39.18 10.10
C ALA A 23 37.81 39.31 11.38
N LEU A 24 37.18 40.47 11.50
CA LEU A 24 36.19 40.77 12.52
C LEU A 24 35.10 39.67 12.48
N VAL A 25 34.91 39.01 13.60
CA VAL A 25 33.79 38.12 13.84
C VAL A 25 32.59 38.97 14.22
N LEU A 26 31.74 39.28 13.26
CA LEU A 26 30.39 39.75 13.51
C LEU A 26 29.57 38.53 13.97
N VAL A 27 29.35 38.39 15.26
CA VAL A 27 28.40 37.42 15.83
C VAL A 27 27.00 37.85 15.47
N TRP A 28 26.48 37.28 14.41
CA TRP A 28 25.04 37.33 14.11
C TRP A 28 24.34 36.31 15.01
N THR A 29 23.76 36.74 16.10
CA THR A 29 22.81 35.94 16.87
C THR A 29 21.48 35.94 16.12
N GLY A 30 21.43 35.14 15.08
CA GLY A 30 20.19 34.84 14.37
C GLY A 30 19.33 33.92 15.23
N ASN A 31 18.29 34.52 15.85
CA ASN A 31 17.23 33.77 16.51
C ASN A 31 16.42 33.05 15.42
N THR A 32 16.84 31.85 15.03
CA THR A 32 16.03 30.97 14.17
C THR A 32 14.93 30.37 15.03
N SER A 33 13.83 31.10 15.16
CA SER A 33 12.56 30.47 15.55
C SER A 33 12.24 29.43 14.50
N ALA A 34 12.47 28.15 14.83
CA ALA A 34 11.96 27.04 14.05
C ALA A 34 10.43 27.16 14.12
N ALA A 35 9.84 27.68 13.04
CA ALA A 35 8.40 27.53 12.83
C ALA A 35 8.15 26.02 12.78
N VAL A 36 7.50 25.50 13.83
CA VAL A 36 6.91 24.17 13.80
C VAL A 36 5.86 24.25 12.69
N GLY A 37 6.22 23.74 11.51
CA GLY A 37 5.31 23.65 10.38
C GLY A 37 4.09 22.88 10.86
N ALA A 38 2.93 23.55 10.92
CA ALA A 38 1.67 22.86 11.03
C ALA A 38 1.66 21.79 9.91
N ALA A 39 1.46 20.53 10.26
CA ALA A 39 1.31 19.47 9.30
C ALA A 39 0.19 19.88 8.34
N GLU A 40 0.57 20.23 7.12
CA GLU A 40 -0.37 20.66 6.09
C GLU A 40 -1.28 19.47 5.82
N SER A 41 -2.58 19.59 6.18
CA SER A 41 -3.56 18.53 5.94
C SER A 41 -3.57 18.25 4.44
N ASP A 42 -3.35 16.99 4.08
CA ASP A 42 -3.38 16.59 2.67
C ASP A 42 -4.80 16.86 2.13
N PRO A 43 -4.94 17.73 1.10
CA PRO A 43 -6.25 18.14 0.58
C PRO A 43 -7.11 16.96 0.10
N GLY A 44 -6.52 15.77 -0.05
CA GLY A 44 -7.23 14.53 -0.37
C GLY A 44 -7.98 13.94 0.83
N THR A 45 -7.53 14.19 2.06
CA THR A 45 -8.15 13.64 3.28
C THR A 45 -9.30 14.49 3.80
N ASP A 46 -9.26 15.81 3.57
CA ASP A 46 -10.31 16.74 4.04
C ASP A 46 -11.60 16.63 3.22
N ASN A 47 -11.47 16.42 1.90
CA ASN A 47 -12.63 16.23 1.02
C ASN A 47 -12.36 15.15 -0.03
N PRO A 48 -12.46 13.87 0.33
CA PRO A 48 -12.17 12.76 -0.59
C PRO A 48 -13.07 12.72 -1.83
N LEU A 49 -14.31 13.18 -1.71
CA LEU A 49 -15.25 13.21 -2.84
C LEU A 49 -14.79 14.23 -3.90
N ALA A 50 -14.47 15.47 -3.48
CA ALA A 50 -13.94 16.48 -4.38
C ALA A 50 -12.56 16.09 -4.93
N TYR A 51 -11.73 15.46 -4.10
CA TYR A 51 -10.44 14.92 -4.53
C TYR A 51 -10.60 13.91 -5.66
N CYS A 52 -11.42 12.88 -5.48
CA CYS A 52 -11.65 11.87 -6.51
C CYS A 52 -12.31 12.44 -7.77
N ALA A 53 -13.21 13.42 -7.64
CA ALA A 53 -13.80 14.11 -8.77
C ALA A 53 -12.73 14.79 -9.66
N ARG A 54 -11.66 15.33 -9.04
CA ARG A 54 -10.55 16.00 -9.72
C ARG A 54 -9.55 15.00 -10.30
N VAL A 55 -9.03 14.05 -9.49
CA VAL A 55 -7.99 13.12 -9.93
C VAL A 55 -8.53 12.00 -10.82
N ARG A 56 -9.83 11.78 -10.82
CA ARG A 56 -10.59 10.80 -11.60
C ARG A 56 -10.36 9.35 -11.15
N THR A 57 -9.15 8.81 -11.35
CA THR A 57 -8.81 7.43 -11.01
C THR A 57 -7.43 7.40 -10.39
N LEU A 58 -7.36 6.88 -9.17
CA LEU A 58 -6.12 6.73 -8.41
C LEU A 58 -6.26 5.52 -7.48
N ASP A 59 -5.41 4.52 -7.68
CA ASP A 59 -5.47 3.26 -6.94
C ASP A 59 -5.04 3.43 -5.48
N LEU A 60 -4.03 4.27 -5.24
CA LEU A 60 -3.48 4.56 -3.92
C LEU A 60 -3.52 6.07 -3.68
N PRO A 61 -4.58 6.59 -3.07
CA PRO A 61 -4.66 7.98 -2.62
C PRO A 61 -3.61 8.28 -1.53
N PRO A 62 -3.46 9.56 -1.11
CA PRO A 62 -2.60 9.93 0.00
C PRO A 62 -2.76 9.01 1.20
N GLY A 63 -1.67 8.65 1.86
CA GLY A 63 -1.66 7.66 2.92
C GLY A 63 -1.75 6.20 2.45
N GLY A 64 -1.57 5.93 1.13
CA GLY A 64 -1.62 4.56 0.61
C GLY A 64 -3.03 3.97 0.56
N GLY A 65 -4.07 4.81 0.70
CA GLY A 65 -5.47 4.40 0.69
C GLY A 65 -5.99 3.86 2.03
N SER A 66 -5.18 3.83 3.08
CA SER A 66 -5.57 3.53 4.47
C SER A 66 -4.71 4.37 5.42
N PRO A 67 -5.29 4.88 6.52
CA PRO A 67 -6.71 4.81 6.90
C PRO A 67 -7.64 5.59 5.97
N ALA A 68 -8.91 5.20 5.94
CA ALA A 68 -9.92 5.99 5.24
C ALA A 68 -10.17 7.31 5.97
N PRO A 69 -10.28 8.45 5.26
CA PRO A 69 -10.58 9.73 5.88
C PRO A 69 -11.88 9.71 6.69
N ARG A 70 -11.88 10.32 7.88
CA ARG A 70 -13.10 10.42 8.71
C ARG A 70 -14.26 11.13 8.00
N ALA A 71 -13.96 12.02 7.07
CA ALA A 71 -14.96 12.66 6.22
C ALA A 71 -15.80 11.66 5.40
N LEU A 72 -15.37 10.40 5.26
CA LEU A 72 -16.13 9.34 4.59
C LEU A 72 -17.03 8.54 5.54
N GLU A 73 -16.99 8.76 6.86
CA GLU A 73 -17.68 7.89 7.82
C GLU A 73 -19.17 7.66 7.50
N SER A 74 -19.95 8.73 7.31
CA SER A 74 -21.40 8.61 7.04
C SER A 74 -21.67 7.85 5.74
N TYR A 75 -20.85 8.07 4.74
CA TYR A 75 -20.96 7.39 3.44
C TYR A 75 -20.57 5.92 3.54
N VAL A 76 -19.52 5.60 4.29
CA VAL A 76 -19.08 4.21 4.53
C VAL A 76 -20.17 3.45 5.26
N ARG A 77 -20.75 4.04 6.31
CA ARG A 77 -21.86 3.45 7.04
C ARG A 77 -23.03 3.09 6.12
N THR A 78 -23.44 4.01 5.26
CA THR A 78 -24.51 3.79 4.31
C THR A 78 -24.14 2.70 3.29
N ALA A 79 -22.97 2.79 2.68
CA ALA A 79 -22.54 1.88 1.62
C ALA A 79 -22.36 0.43 2.10
N LEU A 80 -21.97 0.24 3.37
CA LEU A 80 -21.73 -1.07 3.96
C LEU A 80 -22.84 -1.54 4.90
N GLY A 81 -23.92 -0.76 5.06
CA GLY A 81 -25.04 -1.10 5.95
C GLY A 81 -24.64 -1.20 7.42
N LEU A 82 -23.70 -0.36 7.88
CA LEU A 82 -23.22 -0.41 9.25
C LEU A 82 -24.24 0.23 10.21
N SER A 83 -24.41 -0.36 11.40
CA SER A 83 -25.20 0.24 12.47
C SER A 83 -24.62 1.60 12.88
N VAL A 84 -25.53 2.53 13.26
CA VAL A 84 -25.14 3.85 13.77
C VAL A 84 -24.32 3.76 15.07
N ASP A 85 -24.55 2.71 15.85
CA ASP A 85 -23.85 2.46 17.14
C ASP A 85 -22.50 1.77 16.95
N ALA A 86 -22.20 1.25 15.74
CA ALA A 86 -20.91 0.62 15.48
C ALA A 86 -19.79 1.69 15.47
N ALA A 87 -18.69 1.44 16.15
CA ALA A 87 -17.55 2.34 16.10
C ALA A 87 -16.98 2.42 14.67
N PHE A 88 -16.78 3.65 14.19
CA PHE A 88 -16.03 3.85 12.95
C PHE A 88 -14.53 3.91 13.26
N VAL A 89 -13.80 2.90 12.81
CA VAL A 89 -12.35 2.80 12.96
C VAL A 89 -11.75 2.98 11.57
N PRO A 90 -11.18 4.16 11.24
CA PRO A 90 -10.69 4.48 9.90
C PRO A 90 -9.70 3.45 9.33
N GLU A 91 -8.88 2.84 10.19
CA GLU A 91 -7.88 1.83 9.85
C GLU A 91 -8.49 0.54 9.30
N ASN A 92 -9.77 0.32 9.57
CA ASN A 92 -10.50 -0.84 9.06
C ASN A 92 -11.00 -0.65 7.62
N TYR A 93 -10.67 0.47 6.99
CA TYR A 93 -11.14 0.75 5.64
C TYR A 93 -10.02 1.24 4.75
N TYR A 94 -9.98 0.68 3.54
CA TYR A 94 -9.24 1.24 2.41
C TYR A 94 -10.17 2.08 1.55
N TRP A 95 -9.60 3.10 0.89
CA TRP A 95 -10.31 3.91 -0.07
C TRP A 95 -9.49 4.15 -1.33
N ARG A 96 -10.12 4.42 -2.44
CA ARG A 96 -9.50 4.76 -3.72
C ARG A 96 -10.45 5.56 -4.60
N CYS A 97 -9.90 6.17 -5.66
CA CYS A 97 -10.67 6.86 -6.67
C CYS A 97 -10.83 5.99 -7.92
N MET A 98 -12.03 5.88 -8.45
CA MET A 98 -12.27 5.30 -9.77
C MET A 98 -13.45 6.03 -10.42
N ASP A 99 -13.25 6.49 -11.68
CA ASP A 99 -14.26 7.17 -12.46
C ASP A 99 -14.88 8.37 -11.74
N ARG A 100 -14.04 9.17 -11.09
CA ARG A 100 -14.42 10.36 -10.30
C ARG A 100 -15.21 10.05 -9.03
N ALA A 101 -15.40 8.79 -8.69
CA ALA A 101 -16.08 8.37 -7.48
C ALA A 101 -15.08 7.82 -6.46
N VAL A 102 -15.45 7.90 -5.19
CA VAL A 102 -14.76 7.22 -4.10
C VAL A 102 -15.29 5.79 -4.02
N TYR A 103 -14.37 4.86 -3.80
CA TYR A 103 -14.66 3.48 -3.47
C TYR A 103 -14.03 3.15 -2.13
N VAL A 104 -14.71 2.33 -1.34
CA VAL A 104 -14.21 1.83 -0.05
C VAL A 104 -14.25 0.31 0.00
N CYS A 105 -13.32 -0.26 0.75
CA CYS A 105 -13.23 -1.68 1.05
C CYS A 105 -13.03 -1.83 2.55
N ALA A 106 -13.87 -2.63 3.22
CA ALA A 106 -13.69 -2.96 4.62
C ALA A 106 -12.61 -4.03 4.77
N VAL A 107 -11.65 -3.79 5.66
CA VAL A 107 -10.62 -4.77 6.00
C VAL A 107 -11.27 -5.94 6.73
N GLY A 108 -11.01 -7.14 6.27
CA GLY A 108 -11.42 -8.38 6.91
C GLY A 108 -10.30 -9.41 6.80
N ALA A 109 -10.37 -10.46 7.62
CA ALA A 109 -9.33 -11.48 7.72
C ALA A 109 -8.92 -12.09 6.36
N ASN A 110 -9.80 -12.06 5.37
CA ASN A 110 -9.62 -12.71 4.06
C ASN A 110 -9.90 -11.77 2.88
N LEU A 111 -9.94 -10.44 3.12
CA LEU A 111 -10.27 -9.47 2.07
C LEU A 111 -9.03 -8.68 1.66
N PRO A 112 -8.54 -8.84 0.41
CA PRO A 112 -7.32 -8.19 -0.08
C PRO A 112 -7.60 -6.75 -0.55
N CYS A 113 -8.02 -5.85 0.36
CA CYS A 113 -8.30 -4.46 0.01
C CYS A 113 -7.07 -3.73 -0.55
N ALA A 114 -5.88 -4.01 -0.01
CA ALA A 114 -4.65 -3.31 -0.40
C ALA A 114 -4.10 -3.74 -1.77
N ALA A 115 -4.49 -4.93 -2.25
CA ALA A 115 -3.90 -5.55 -3.43
C ALA A 115 -4.87 -5.64 -4.61
N LYS A 116 -4.31 -5.65 -5.81
CA LYS A 116 -5.04 -6.10 -7.00
C LYS A 116 -5.18 -7.60 -6.97
N ALA A 117 -6.23 -8.08 -7.59
CA ALA A 117 -6.49 -9.51 -7.67
C ALA A 117 -5.42 -10.25 -8.49
N ASP A 118 -5.00 -11.40 -7.99
CA ASP A 118 -4.12 -12.31 -8.70
C ASP A 118 -4.91 -13.11 -9.76
N ARG A 119 -4.53 -12.94 -11.02
CA ARG A 119 -5.10 -13.59 -12.19
C ARG A 119 -4.18 -14.70 -12.73
N SER A 120 -3.17 -15.07 -11.99
CA SER A 120 -2.19 -16.09 -12.41
C SER A 120 -2.86 -17.43 -12.67
N LYS A 121 -2.50 -18.05 -13.77
CA LYS A 121 -2.99 -19.37 -14.14
C LYS A 121 -2.25 -20.49 -13.41
N ARG A 122 -1.20 -20.17 -12.69
CA ARG A 122 -0.40 -21.06 -11.84
C ARG A 122 -0.33 -20.47 -10.45
N ASN A 123 -0.28 -21.33 -9.45
CA ASN A 123 -0.16 -20.92 -8.06
C ASN A 123 0.76 -21.91 -7.34
N THR A 124 1.95 -21.44 -6.98
CA THR A 124 2.98 -22.28 -6.34
C THR A 124 2.57 -22.81 -4.99
N GLY A 125 1.79 -22.04 -4.22
CA GLY A 125 1.24 -22.47 -2.94
C GLY A 125 0.21 -23.59 -3.13
N ALA A 126 -0.66 -23.50 -4.14
CA ALA A 126 -1.57 -24.57 -4.49
C ALA A 126 -0.82 -25.83 -4.97
N GLU A 127 0.23 -25.67 -5.75
CA GLU A 127 1.06 -26.77 -6.21
C GLU A 127 1.73 -27.49 -5.02
N GLN A 128 2.25 -26.74 -4.03
CA GLN A 128 2.84 -27.32 -2.83
C GLN A 128 1.77 -28.02 -2.00
N TYR A 129 0.65 -27.36 -1.74
CA TYR A 129 -0.45 -27.94 -0.98
C TYR A 129 -0.92 -29.28 -1.56
N CYS A 130 -1.05 -29.38 -2.89
CA CYS A 130 -1.50 -30.61 -3.53
C CYS A 130 -0.47 -31.75 -3.48
N ARG A 131 0.82 -31.44 -3.43
CA ARG A 131 1.85 -32.48 -3.19
C ARG A 131 1.70 -33.07 -1.79
N ASP A 132 1.37 -32.24 -0.80
CA ASP A 132 1.23 -32.63 0.60
C ASP A 132 -0.17 -33.23 0.90
N ASN A 133 -1.17 -32.89 0.07
CA ASN A 133 -2.58 -33.31 0.22
C ASN A 133 -3.16 -33.81 -1.11
N PRO A 134 -2.70 -34.94 -1.64
CA PRO A 134 -3.16 -35.44 -2.94
C PRO A 134 -4.68 -35.69 -2.96
N GLY A 135 -5.34 -35.19 -4.03
CA GLY A 135 -6.77 -35.40 -4.21
C GLY A 135 -7.68 -34.49 -3.38
N ALA A 136 -7.15 -33.49 -2.68
CA ALA A 136 -7.96 -32.54 -1.94
C ALA A 136 -8.95 -31.81 -2.86
N SER A 137 -10.22 -31.79 -2.48
CA SER A 137 -11.30 -31.19 -3.26
C SER A 137 -11.23 -29.67 -3.35
N ALA A 138 -10.54 -29.01 -2.40
CA ALA A 138 -10.28 -27.58 -2.38
C ALA A 138 -8.89 -27.28 -1.79
N VAL A 139 -8.24 -26.24 -2.31
CA VAL A 139 -7.01 -25.69 -1.73
C VAL A 139 -7.40 -24.43 -0.95
N PRO A 140 -7.06 -24.37 0.36
CA PRO A 140 -7.46 -23.25 1.20
C PRO A 140 -6.67 -21.95 0.88
N ALA A 141 -7.27 -20.81 1.22
CA ALA A 141 -6.73 -19.48 0.91
C ALA A 141 -5.37 -19.20 1.57
N TYR A 142 -5.07 -19.82 2.73
CA TYR A 142 -3.75 -19.67 3.34
C TYR A 142 -2.62 -20.24 2.47
N ALA A 143 -2.93 -21.22 1.59
CA ALA A 143 -1.97 -21.80 0.68
C ALA A 143 -1.94 -21.08 -0.68
N THR A 144 -3.10 -20.63 -1.17
CA THR A 144 -3.20 -19.99 -2.49
C THR A 144 -2.92 -18.48 -2.46
N GLY A 145 -3.02 -17.83 -1.31
CA GLY A 145 -3.14 -16.38 -1.17
C GLY A 145 -4.60 -15.92 -1.29
N HIS A 146 -4.92 -14.78 -0.65
CA HIS A 146 -6.26 -14.20 -0.65
C HIS A 146 -6.58 -13.41 -1.92
N GLU A 147 -5.57 -13.06 -2.70
CA GLU A 147 -5.67 -12.26 -3.92
C GLU A 147 -6.13 -13.06 -5.12
N THR A 148 -5.98 -14.41 -5.11
CA THR A 148 -6.38 -15.23 -6.27
C THR A 148 -7.88 -15.15 -6.50
N ILE A 149 -8.25 -15.02 -7.78
CA ILE A 149 -9.65 -15.05 -8.20
C ILE A 149 -10.14 -16.46 -8.55
N TYR A 150 -9.31 -17.46 -8.46
CA TYR A 150 -9.67 -18.82 -8.88
C TYR A 150 -9.88 -19.75 -7.69
N GLU A 151 -10.86 -20.65 -7.84
CA GLU A 151 -10.88 -21.87 -7.07
C GLU A 151 -9.68 -22.75 -7.45
N TRP A 152 -9.16 -23.49 -6.48
CA TRP A 152 -8.09 -24.46 -6.70
C TRP A 152 -8.45 -25.78 -6.05
N ARG A 153 -8.12 -26.89 -6.71
CA ARG A 153 -8.29 -28.24 -6.19
C ARG A 153 -7.12 -29.13 -6.61
N CYS A 154 -7.01 -30.28 -6.00
CA CYS A 154 -5.96 -31.23 -6.32
C CYS A 154 -6.50 -32.39 -7.18
N VAL A 155 -5.78 -32.71 -8.25
CA VAL A 155 -5.99 -33.93 -9.03
C VAL A 155 -4.73 -34.76 -8.87
N GLY A 156 -4.83 -35.81 -8.02
CA GLY A 156 -3.61 -36.41 -7.48
C GLY A 156 -2.76 -35.36 -6.75
N ALA A 157 -1.47 -35.33 -7.00
CA ALA A 157 -0.52 -34.36 -6.42
C ALA A 157 -0.41 -33.05 -7.23
N SER A 158 -1.26 -32.82 -8.23
CA SER A 158 -1.19 -31.65 -9.11
C SER A 158 -2.29 -30.66 -8.80
N ALA A 159 -1.94 -29.37 -8.73
CA ALA A 159 -2.94 -28.31 -8.56
C ALA A 159 -3.69 -28.05 -9.86
N MET A 160 -5.01 -28.05 -9.80
CA MET A 160 -5.88 -27.72 -10.90
C MET A 160 -6.68 -26.46 -10.60
N ARG A 161 -6.56 -25.48 -11.49
CA ARG A 161 -7.32 -24.23 -11.43
C ARG A 161 -8.78 -24.49 -11.83
N GLY A 162 -9.70 -24.02 -11.02
CA GLY A 162 -11.13 -24.01 -11.29
C GLY A 162 -11.60 -22.72 -11.96
N ARG A 163 -12.88 -22.43 -11.78
CA ARG A 163 -13.52 -21.22 -12.29
C ARG A 163 -13.07 -19.97 -11.51
N PRO A 164 -13.19 -18.77 -12.10
CA PRO A 164 -13.06 -17.53 -11.35
C PRO A 164 -14.24 -17.36 -10.38
N THR A 165 -13.94 -16.93 -9.16
CA THR A 165 -14.91 -16.68 -8.07
C THR A 165 -15.24 -15.21 -7.89
N ALA A 166 -14.47 -14.30 -8.50
CA ALA A 166 -14.67 -12.87 -8.39
C ALA A 166 -14.64 -12.19 -9.75
N LYS A 167 -15.43 -11.13 -9.89
CA LYS A 167 -15.37 -10.19 -11.00
C LYS A 167 -14.38 -9.08 -10.66
N LEU A 168 -13.71 -8.57 -11.68
CA LEU A 168 -12.74 -7.49 -11.53
C LEU A 168 -13.23 -6.24 -12.26
N ASP A 169 -12.89 -5.10 -11.68
CA ASP A 169 -12.99 -3.84 -12.39
C ASP A 169 -11.84 -3.68 -13.40
N ARG A 170 -11.87 -2.58 -14.17
CA ARG A 170 -10.85 -2.30 -15.19
C ARG A 170 -9.45 -2.02 -14.63
N ARG A 171 -9.34 -1.80 -13.31
CA ARG A 171 -8.07 -1.60 -12.61
C ARG A 171 -7.51 -2.88 -12.00
N GLY A 172 -8.30 -3.98 -12.02
CA GLY A 172 -7.90 -5.28 -11.49
C GLY A 172 -8.28 -5.50 -10.03
N TYR A 173 -9.16 -4.68 -9.46
CA TYR A 173 -9.68 -4.90 -8.12
C TYR A 173 -10.99 -5.68 -8.15
N ARG A 174 -11.24 -6.46 -7.11
CA ARG A 174 -12.46 -7.25 -6.96
C ARG A 174 -13.67 -6.35 -6.74
N THR A 175 -14.72 -6.51 -7.55
CA THR A 175 -15.92 -5.67 -7.46
C THR A 175 -16.86 -6.07 -6.33
N ASP A 176 -16.69 -7.25 -5.76
CA ASP A 176 -17.49 -7.78 -4.67
C ASP A 176 -17.09 -7.25 -3.28
N ILE A 177 -15.87 -6.67 -3.15
CA ILE A 177 -15.36 -6.12 -1.89
C ILE A 177 -15.16 -4.60 -1.93
N TRP A 178 -15.24 -3.99 -3.10
CA TRP A 178 -15.08 -2.55 -3.27
C TRP A 178 -16.43 -1.88 -3.55
N HIS A 179 -16.89 -1.08 -2.61
CA HIS A 179 -18.20 -0.43 -2.64
C HIS A 179 -18.07 1.03 -3.07
N ARG A 180 -18.86 1.42 -4.06
CA ARG A 180 -18.91 2.81 -4.50
C ARG A 180 -19.59 3.67 -3.44
N ILE A 181 -18.96 4.79 -3.09
CA ILE A 181 -19.56 5.83 -2.26
C ILE A 181 -20.31 6.79 -3.17
N SER A 182 -21.57 7.01 -2.87
CA SER A 182 -22.37 8.04 -3.53
C SER A 182 -22.81 9.07 -2.49
N PRO A 183 -22.80 10.36 -2.81
CA PRO A 183 -23.53 11.33 -1.99
C PRO A 183 -24.99 10.93 -1.85
N PRO A 184 -25.62 11.20 -0.71
CA PRO A 184 -27.03 10.94 -0.50
C PRO A 184 -27.91 11.74 -1.46
#